data_06f2b59d0b2552fc477c022c521135a1
#
_entry.id   06f2b59d0b2552fc477c022c521135a1
#
_cell.length_a   1.000
_cell.length_b   1.000
_cell.length_c   1.000
_cell.angle_alpha   90.00
_cell.angle_beta   90.00
_cell.angle_gamma   90.00
#
_symmetry.space_group_name_H-M   'P 1'
#
loop_
_entity.id
_entity.type
_entity.pdbx_description
1 polymer ?
#
loop_
_entity_poly.entity_id
_entity_poly.type
_entity_poly.pdbx_seq_one_letter_code
_entity_poly.pdbx_strand_id
1 'polypeptide(L)'
;ALPEDVLREATSAEPRPPVPVDERQPTADEVATVRAELAAAERPVLLVGGGGWHADGRTALGRLAEATGLPVVVSFRRHDLFDNTDPHYCGEAGVGMPPAVRETLARADVVLALNCRFGEMTTGVYTLFGTGGSRTDGEANDQRIVHVHASAFEFGKVVVPSATVHAGPNAAARVLADGALADGGRWAGWRAERRAA
;
A
#
# COMPACT_ATOMS: atom_id res chain seq x y z
N ALA A 1 -7.55 15.10 -18.13
CA ALA A 1 -6.22 14.83 -18.65
C ALA A 1 -5.65 16.10 -19.27
N LEU A 2 -4.37 16.37 -19.08
CA LEU A 2 -3.64 17.45 -19.72
C LEU A 2 -2.66 16.84 -20.72
N PRO A 3 -2.77 17.15 -22.04
CA PRO A 3 -1.79 16.73 -23.04
C PRO A 3 -0.40 17.27 -22.72
N GLU A 4 0.62 16.53 -23.11
CA GLU A 4 2.02 16.87 -22.77
C GLU A 4 2.51 18.17 -23.43
N ASP A 5 2.05 18.46 -24.62
CA ASP A 5 2.30 19.72 -25.35
C ASP A 5 1.71 20.92 -24.61
N VAL A 6 0.48 20.80 -24.10
CA VAL A 6 -0.17 21.84 -23.28
C VAL A 6 0.59 22.11 -21.98
N LEU A 7 1.17 21.06 -21.36
CA LEU A 7 1.97 21.20 -20.13
C LEU A 7 3.30 21.96 -20.36
N ARG A 8 3.75 22.09 -21.62
CA ARG A 8 4.98 22.81 -21.99
C ARG A 8 4.74 24.24 -22.42
N GLU A 9 3.49 24.66 -22.57
CA GLU A 9 3.16 26.03 -22.98
C GLU A 9 3.53 27.05 -21.89
N ALA A 10 4.06 28.19 -22.35
CA ALA A 10 4.30 29.30 -21.45
C ALA A 10 2.97 29.98 -21.06
N THR A 11 2.85 30.34 -19.80
CA THR A 11 1.68 31.04 -19.30
C THR A 11 2.08 32.28 -18.50
N SER A 12 1.27 33.32 -18.55
CA SER A 12 1.36 34.50 -17.68
C SER A 12 0.49 34.38 -16.41
N ALA A 13 -0.19 33.25 -16.23
CA ALA A 13 -1.01 33.03 -15.04
C ALA A 13 -0.14 32.96 -13.77
N GLU A 14 -0.51 33.76 -12.78
CA GLU A 14 0.15 33.69 -11.48
C GLU A 14 -0.25 32.41 -10.73
N PRO A 15 0.74 31.69 -10.14
CA PRO A 15 0.46 30.53 -9.34
C PRO A 15 -0.45 30.89 -8.17
N ARG A 16 -1.48 30.10 -7.94
CA ARG A 16 -2.32 30.21 -6.74
C ARG A 16 -1.79 29.28 -5.64
N PRO A 17 -1.94 29.64 -4.37
CA PRO A 17 -1.60 28.74 -3.29
C PRO A 17 -2.43 27.46 -3.38
N PRO A 18 -1.87 26.29 -2.98
CA PRO A 18 -2.62 25.04 -2.91
C PRO A 18 -3.85 25.19 -2.01
N VAL A 19 -4.96 24.58 -2.41
CA VAL A 19 -6.13 24.47 -1.54
C VAL A 19 -5.80 23.51 -0.41
N PRO A 20 -6.00 23.90 0.87
CA PRO A 20 -5.83 22.97 1.99
C PRO A 20 -6.82 21.80 1.84
N VAL A 21 -6.32 20.59 2.08
CA VAL A 21 -7.14 19.37 2.07
C VAL A 21 -7.02 18.72 3.44
N ASP A 22 -8.12 18.66 4.16
CA ASP A 22 -8.19 17.93 5.41
C ASP A 22 -8.34 16.44 5.13
N GLU A 23 -7.41 15.64 5.64
CA GLU A 23 -7.46 14.21 5.52
C GLU A 23 -8.44 13.60 6.54
N ARG A 24 -9.32 12.73 6.05
CA ARG A 24 -10.14 11.91 6.93
C ARG A 24 -9.22 10.98 7.74
N GLN A 25 -9.43 10.92 9.04
CA GLN A 25 -8.77 9.99 9.95
C GLN A 25 -9.48 8.63 9.94
N PRO A 26 -8.77 7.51 10.09
CA PRO A 26 -9.41 6.23 10.38
C PRO A 26 -10.18 6.31 11.69
N THR A 27 -11.33 5.67 11.75
CA THR A 27 -12.07 5.48 13.00
C THR A 27 -11.45 4.39 13.86
N ALA A 28 -11.80 4.33 15.15
CA ALA A 28 -11.35 3.26 16.04
C ALA A 28 -11.77 1.86 15.54
N ASP A 29 -12.97 1.74 14.97
CA ASP A 29 -13.48 0.48 14.41
C ASP A 29 -12.73 0.07 13.15
N GLU A 30 -12.38 1.04 12.27
CA GLU A 30 -11.55 0.78 11.11
C GLU A 30 -10.15 0.30 11.51
N VAL A 31 -9.54 0.91 12.54
CA VAL A 31 -8.24 0.46 13.09
C VAL A 31 -8.36 -0.93 13.73
N ALA A 32 -9.44 -1.21 14.46
CA ALA A 32 -9.70 -2.52 15.05
C ALA A 32 -9.85 -3.60 13.95
N THR A 33 -10.47 -3.25 12.82
CA THR A 33 -10.59 -4.14 11.66
C THR A 33 -9.23 -4.45 11.05
N VAL A 34 -8.37 -3.44 10.83
CA VAL A 34 -6.99 -3.66 10.35
C VAL A 34 -6.22 -4.57 11.30
N ARG A 35 -6.35 -4.33 12.61
CA ARG A 35 -5.70 -5.16 13.64
C ARG A 35 -6.18 -6.62 13.58
N ALA A 36 -7.47 -6.86 13.44
CA ALA A 36 -8.02 -8.20 13.35
C ALA A 36 -7.53 -8.96 12.10
N GLU A 37 -7.49 -8.29 10.94
CA GLU A 37 -6.97 -8.87 9.71
C GLU A 37 -5.49 -9.24 9.82
N LEU A 38 -4.66 -8.36 10.38
CA LEU A 38 -3.25 -8.63 10.62
C LEU A 38 -3.05 -9.70 11.70
N ALA A 39 -3.86 -9.73 12.75
CA ALA A 39 -3.78 -10.75 13.79
C ALA A 39 -4.00 -12.17 13.26
N ALA A 40 -4.80 -12.32 12.20
CA ALA A 40 -5.06 -13.59 11.53
C ALA A 40 -4.06 -13.92 10.41
N ALA A 41 -3.07 -13.06 10.14
CA ALA A 41 -2.13 -13.21 9.05
C ALA A 41 -0.90 -14.03 9.43
N GLU A 42 -0.44 -14.86 8.51
CA GLU A 42 0.85 -15.57 8.58
C GLU A 42 1.93 -14.89 7.73
N ARG A 43 1.54 -14.38 6.58
CA ARG A 43 2.43 -13.77 5.58
C ARG A 43 1.90 -12.41 5.08
N PRO A 44 1.71 -11.43 5.96
CA PRO A 44 1.22 -10.13 5.54
C PRO A 44 2.28 -9.33 4.78
N VAL A 45 1.81 -8.38 3.95
CA VAL A 45 2.64 -7.38 3.28
C VAL A 45 1.98 -6.01 3.36
N LEU A 46 2.79 -4.97 3.55
CA LEU A 46 2.37 -3.58 3.42
C LEU A 46 2.67 -3.10 2.01
N LEU A 47 1.63 -2.84 1.21
CA LEU A 47 1.74 -2.27 -0.14
C LEU A 47 1.38 -0.78 -0.09
N VAL A 48 2.36 0.09 -0.34
CA VAL A 48 2.16 1.55 -0.26
C VAL A 48 2.19 2.20 -1.64
N GLY A 49 1.31 3.18 -1.87
CA GLY A 49 1.24 3.82 -3.17
C GLY A 49 0.50 5.16 -3.19
N GLY A 50 0.08 5.57 -4.38
CA GLY A 50 -0.73 6.77 -4.61
C GLY A 50 0.00 8.09 -4.32
N GLY A 51 -0.75 9.18 -4.41
CA GLY A 51 -0.29 10.56 -4.18
C GLY A 51 -0.69 11.10 -2.82
N GLY A 52 -0.43 12.41 -2.60
CA GLY A 52 -0.88 13.12 -1.39
C GLY A 52 -0.02 12.88 -0.14
N TRP A 53 1.13 12.25 -0.26
CA TRP A 53 2.03 12.00 0.84
C TRP A 53 2.84 13.24 1.22
N HIS A 54 2.92 13.53 2.51
CA HIS A 54 3.78 14.54 3.12
C HIS A 54 4.95 13.89 3.87
N ALA A 55 5.90 14.70 4.31
CA ALA A 55 7.10 14.21 5.01
C ALA A 55 6.76 13.45 6.30
N ASP A 56 5.81 13.95 7.08
CA ASP A 56 5.36 13.33 8.32
C ASP A 56 4.64 11.99 8.09
N GLY A 57 3.87 11.87 7.00
CA GLY A 57 3.24 10.61 6.60
C GLY A 57 4.27 9.55 6.19
N ARG A 58 5.32 9.95 5.45
CA ARG A 58 6.43 9.04 5.13
C ARG A 58 7.21 8.59 6.37
N THR A 59 7.45 9.51 7.30
CA THR A 59 8.05 9.17 8.60
C THR A 59 7.16 8.17 9.37
N ALA A 60 5.85 8.37 9.34
CA ALA A 60 4.90 7.45 9.98
C ALA A 60 4.89 6.07 9.32
N LEU A 61 5.10 5.97 7.99
CA LEU A 61 5.26 4.67 7.32
C LEU A 61 6.45 3.88 7.85
N GLY A 62 7.60 4.54 8.06
CA GLY A 62 8.78 3.90 8.67
C GLY A 62 8.46 3.38 10.07
N ARG A 63 7.82 4.19 10.92
CA ARG A 63 7.38 3.76 12.26
C ARG A 63 6.37 2.60 12.20
N LEU A 64 5.44 2.62 11.25
CA LEU A 64 4.48 1.53 11.05
C LEU A 64 5.20 0.23 10.70
N ALA A 65 6.14 0.27 9.77
CA ALA A 65 6.93 -0.90 9.38
C ALA A 65 7.76 -1.44 10.55
N GLU A 66 8.43 -0.56 11.30
CA GLU A 66 9.20 -0.92 12.49
C GLU A 66 8.31 -1.54 13.58
N ALA A 67 7.20 -0.89 13.91
CA ALA A 67 6.29 -1.34 14.98
C ALA A 67 5.62 -2.69 14.65
N THR A 68 5.31 -2.95 13.38
CA THR A 68 4.63 -4.17 12.96
C THR A 68 5.58 -5.26 12.46
N GLY A 69 6.77 -4.91 12.00
CA GLY A 69 7.70 -5.84 11.36
C GLY A 69 7.29 -6.26 9.93
N LEU A 70 6.33 -5.58 9.31
CA LEU A 70 5.83 -5.92 7.97
C LEU A 70 6.88 -5.70 6.89
N PRO A 71 7.02 -6.61 5.90
CA PRO A 71 7.70 -6.31 4.65
C PRO A 71 6.92 -5.24 3.88
N VAL A 72 7.65 -4.28 3.29
CA VAL A 72 7.09 -3.13 2.58
C VAL A 72 7.40 -3.23 1.10
N VAL A 73 6.36 -3.19 0.27
CA VAL A 73 6.46 -3.07 -1.18
C VAL A 73 5.87 -1.72 -1.58
N VAL A 74 6.59 -0.97 -2.42
CA VAL A 74 6.07 0.27 -2.97
C VAL A 74 5.43 0.01 -4.34
N SER A 75 4.38 0.75 -4.67
CA SER A 75 3.73 0.66 -5.97
C SER A 75 4.53 1.38 -7.05
N PHE A 76 4.17 1.15 -8.31
CA PHE A 76 4.81 1.73 -9.49
C PHE A 76 5.07 3.24 -9.35
N ARG A 77 6.32 3.65 -9.61
CA ARG A 77 6.82 5.03 -9.53
C ARG A 77 6.70 5.68 -8.15
N ARG A 78 6.77 4.88 -7.07
CA ARG A 78 6.66 5.40 -5.71
C ARG A 78 7.83 5.00 -4.81
N HIS A 79 9.02 4.89 -5.38
CA HIS A 79 10.28 4.68 -4.61
C HIS A 79 10.54 5.75 -3.55
N ASP A 80 9.95 6.95 -3.73
CA ASP A 80 10.07 8.08 -2.83
C ASP A 80 9.31 7.92 -1.50
N LEU A 81 8.44 6.92 -1.39
CA LEU A 81 7.58 6.74 -0.22
C LEU A 81 8.27 6.07 0.97
N PHE A 82 9.26 5.24 0.70
CA PHE A 82 9.90 4.46 1.74
C PHE A 82 11.41 4.43 1.55
N ASP A 83 12.18 4.38 2.63
CA ASP A 83 13.63 4.26 2.56
C ASP A 83 14.01 2.90 1.95
N ASN A 84 14.62 2.92 0.78
CA ASN A 84 14.99 1.71 0.05
C ASN A 84 16.17 0.95 0.71
N THR A 85 16.83 1.55 1.71
CA THR A 85 17.88 0.92 2.51
C THR A 85 17.34 0.29 3.80
N ASP A 86 16.10 0.61 4.18
CA ASP A 86 15.44 0.08 5.37
C ASP A 86 15.29 -1.46 5.31
N PRO A 87 15.50 -2.19 6.43
CA PRO A 87 15.35 -3.65 6.48
C PRO A 87 13.95 -4.17 6.16
N HIS A 88 12.94 -3.34 6.17
CA HIS A 88 11.57 -3.71 5.81
C HIS A 88 11.29 -3.58 4.30
N TYR A 89 12.11 -2.82 3.56
CA TYR A 89 11.91 -2.63 2.13
C TYR A 89 12.15 -3.91 1.33
N CYS A 90 11.17 -4.32 0.54
CA CYS A 90 11.21 -5.54 -0.28
C CYS A 90 11.15 -5.26 -1.80
N GLY A 91 11.06 -4.00 -2.21
CA GLY A 91 11.11 -3.61 -3.62
C GLY A 91 9.88 -2.89 -4.15
N GLU A 92 9.83 -2.73 -5.48
CA GLU A 92 8.76 -2.04 -6.20
C GLU A 92 7.90 -2.99 -7.02
N ALA A 93 6.59 -2.85 -6.87
CA ALA A 93 5.59 -3.47 -7.75
C ALA A 93 5.34 -2.57 -8.97
N GLY A 94 6.11 -2.78 -10.04
CA GLY A 94 6.08 -1.93 -11.22
C GLY A 94 6.49 -2.65 -12.51
N VAL A 95 6.84 -1.87 -13.52
CA VAL A 95 7.38 -2.40 -14.79
C VAL A 95 8.73 -3.08 -14.50
N GLY A 96 8.87 -4.31 -14.97
CA GLY A 96 10.09 -5.08 -14.68
C GLY A 96 10.19 -5.53 -13.22
N MET A 97 9.06 -5.65 -12.51
CA MET A 97 9.01 -6.15 -11.14
C MET A 97 9.89 -7.38 -10.96
N PRO A 98 10.86 -7.36 -10.02
CA PRO A 98 11.69 -8.53 -9.74
C PRO A 98 10.84 -9.75 -9.38
N PRO A 99 11.26 -10.98 -9.75
CA PRO A 99 10.54 -12.20 -9.36
C PRO A 99 10.25 -12.33 -7.86
N ALA A 100 11.20 -11.90 -7.02
CA ALA A 100 11.06 -11.90 -5.57
C ALA A 100 9.92 -11.00 -5.07
N VAL A 101 9.75 -9.81 -5.65
CA VAL A 101 8.65 -8.90 -5.32
C VAL A 101 7.31 -9.50 -5.75
N ARG A 102 7.27 -10.06 -6.97
CA ARG A 102 6.09 -10.78 -7.47
C ARG A 102 5.69 -11.92 -6.55
N GLU A 103 6.66 -12.73 -6.16
CA GLU A 103 6.44 -13.86 -5.24
C GLU A 103 5.97 -13.38 -3.86
N THR A 104 6.56 -12.30 -3.33
CA THR A 104 6.13 -11.70 -2.05
C THR A 104 4.65 -11.34 -2.09
N LEU A 105 4.22 -10.62 -3.12
CA LEU A 105 2.81 -10.22 -3.29
C LEU A 105 1.89 -11.42 -3.54
N ALA A 106 2.33 -12.39 -4.33
CA ALA A 106 1.53 -13.58 -4.66
C ALA A 106 1.34 -14.53 -3.48
N ARG A 107 2.34 -14.64 -2.58
CA ARG A 107 2.30 -15.53 -1.40
C ARG A 107 1.74 -14.86 -0.15
N ALA A 108 1.56 -13.54 -0.17
CA ALA A 108 0.95 -12.85 0.95
C ALA A 108 -0.48 -13.34 1.17
N ASP A 109 -0.83 -13.67 2.41
CA ASP A 109 -2.20 -14.02 2.80
C ASP A 109 -3.02 -12.78 3.18
N VAL A 110 -2.35 -11.70 3.60
CA VAL A 110 -2.95 -10.39 3.83
C VAL A 110 -2.13 -9.30 3.15
N VAL A 111 -2.77 -8.47 2.34
CA VAL A 111 -2.19 -7.27 1.77
C VAL A 111 -2.82 -6.05 2.43
N LEU A 112 -2.07 -5.35 3.28
CA LEU A 112 -2.46 -4.04 3.77
C LEU A 112 -2.07 -2.99 2.70
N ALA A 113 -3.01 -2.64 1.85
CA ALA A 113 -2.80 -1.69 0.77
C ALA A 113 -3.10 -0.27 1.26
N LEU A 114 -2.06 0.54 1.43
CA LEU A 114 -2.16 1.91 1.92
C LEU A 114 -2.05 2.90 0.75
N ASN A 115 -3.17 3.50 0.41
CA ASN A 115 -3.35 4.49 -0.67
C ASN A 115 -2.93 4.00 -2.07
N CYS A 116 -2.98 2.68 -2.32
CA CYS A 116 -2.65 2.07 -3.59
C CYS A 116 -3.91 1.91 -4.46
N ARG A 117 -3.83 2.21 -5.76
CA ARG A 117 -4.95 2.12 -6.70
C ARG A 117 -5.04 0.80 -7.46
N PHE A 118 -4.17 -0.15 -7.23
CA PHE A 118 -4.14 -1.44 -7.93
C PHE A 118 -4.15 -1.33 -9.47
N GLY A 119 -3.39 -0.34 -10.01
CA GLY A 119 -3.27 -0.16 -11.45
C GLY A 119 -2.50 -1.31 -12.11
N GLU A 120 -2.56 -1.38 -13.44
CA GLU A 120 -1.99 -2.42 -14.29
C GLU A 120 -0.54 -2.78 -13.90
N MET A 121 0.33 -1.78 -13.74
CA MET A 121 1.75 -2.00 -13.45
C MET A 121 1.96 -2.63 -12.08
N THR A 122 1.28 -2.13 -11.05
CA THR A 122 1.39 -2.63 -9.67
C THR A 122 0.83 -4.03 -9.52
N THR A 123 -0.18 -4.38 -10.31
CA THR A 123 -0.85 -5.69 -10.25
C THR A 123 -0.25 -6.72 -11.20
N GLY A 124 0.83 -6.38 -11.90
CA GLY A 124 1.42 -7.25 -12.91
C GLY A 124 0.41 -7.65 -13.98
N VAL A 125 -0.20 -6.64 -14.63
CA VAL A 125 -1.23 -6.82 -15.66
C VAL A 125 -2.47 -7.54 -15.10
N TYR A 126 -2.89 -7.14 -13.88
CA TYR A 126 -4.06 -7.69 -13.17
C TYR A 126 -3.99 -9.19 -12.85
N THR A 127 -2.77 -9.73 -12.68
CA THR A 127 -2.56 -11.16 -12.44
C THR A 127 -2.16 -11.51 -11.01
N LEU A 128 -1.72 -10.53 -10.20
CA LEU A 128 -1.16 -10.78 -8.87
C LEU A 128 -2.20 -10.90 -7.77
N PHE A 129 -3.27 -10.15 -7.86
CA PHE A 129 -4.32 -10.10 -6.85
C PHE A 129 -5.57 -10.71 -7.45
N GLY A 130 -6.19 -11.65 -6.73
CA GLY A 130 -7.40 -12.30 -7.22
C GLY A 130 -8.52 -11.29 -7.50
N THR A 131 -8.99 -11.26 -8.73
CA THR A 131 -10.22 -10.58 -9.11
C THR A 131 -11.38 -11.54 -8.88
N GLY A 132 -12.04 -11.43 -7.71
CA GLY A 132 -13.22 -12.27 -7.44
C GLY A 132 -12.96 -13.73 -7.05
N GLY A 133 -11.82 -14.03 -6.40
CA GLY A 133 -11.59 -15.32 -5.75
C GLY A 133 -10.83 -16.37 -6.54
N SER A 134 -10.29 -16.04 -7.71
CA SER A 134 -9.44 -16.98 -8.46
C SER A 134 -8.22 -16.27 -9.02
N ARG A 135 -7.06 -16.87 -8.86
CA ARG A 135 -5.83 -16.48 -9.57
C ARG A 135 -5.87 -16.98 -11.00
N THR A 136 -5.08 -16.36 -11.89
CA THR A 136 -4.95 -16.76 -13.29
C THR A 136 -4.39 -18.18 -13.49
N ASP A 137 -3.77 -18.76 -12.45
CA ASP A 137 -3.29 -20.14 -12.39
C ASP A 137 -4.38 -21.16 -11.97
N GLY A 138 -5.61 -20.70 -11.70
CA GLY A 138 -6.75 -21.55 -11.33
C GLY A 138 -6.80 -21.98 -9.88
N GLU A 139 -5.83 -21.55 -9.04
CA GLU A 139 -5.87 -21.81 -7.61
C GLU A 139 -6.80 -20.82 -6.89
N ALA A 140 -7.49 -21.30 -5.86
CA ALA A 140 -8.29 -20.42 -4.99
C ALA A 140 -7.37 -19.39 -4.35
N ASN A 141 -7.75 -18.11 -4.46
CA ASN A 141 -6.99 -17.04 -3.84
C ASN A 141 -7.65 -16.64 -2.51
N ASP A 142 -7.16 -17.22 -1.42
CA ASP A 142 -7.58 -16.88 -0.05
C ASP A 142 -6.92 -15.57 0.44
N GLN A 143 -6.27 -14.83 -0.45
CA GLN A 143 -5.62 -13.57 -0.13
C GLN A 143 -6.64 -12.52 0.26
N ARG A 144 -6.49 -11.97 1.45
CA ARG A 144 -7.32 -10.89 1.98
C ARG A 144 -6.66 -9.55 1.73
N ILE A 145 -7.42 -8.58 1.26
CA ILE A 145 -6.93 -7.24 0.95
C ILE A 145 -7.62 -6.25 1.87
N VAL A 146 -6.86 -5.63 2.75
CA VAL A 146 -7.30 -4.47 3.53
C VAL A 146 -6.95 -3.22 2.75
N HIS A 147 -7.95 -2.57 2.17
CA HIS A 147 -7.73 -1.42 1.31
C HIS A 147 -7.99 -0.11 2.05
N VAL A 148 -6.93 0.62 2.36
CA VAL A 148 -6.96 1.97 2.95
C VAL A 148 -6.76 2.98 1.84
N HIS A 149 -7.72 3.89 1.60
CA HIS A 149 -7.59 4.88 0.54
C HIS A 149 -8.34 6.18 0.85
N ALA A 150 -7.78 7.31 0.36
CA ALA A 150 -8.39 8.64 0.52
C ALA A 150 -9.68 8.83 -0.28
N SER A 151 -9.90 8.04 -1.32
CA SER A 151 -11.11 8.07 -2.15
C SER A 151 -11.84 6.74 -2.05
N ALA A 152 -13.08 6.78 -1.59
CA ALA A 152 -13.95 5.60 -1.53
C ALA A 152 -14.28 5.04 -2.93
N PHE A 153 -14.11 5.83 -3.98
CA PHE A 153 -14.31 5.37 -5.37
C PHE A 153 -13.24 4.37 -5.84
N GLU A 154 -12.13 4.21 -5.12
CA GLU A 154 -11.11 3.22 -5.46
C GLU A 154 -11.44 1.82 -4.92
N PHE A 155 -12.33 1.71 -3.95
CA PHE A 155 -12.71 0.42 -3.37
C PHE A 155 -13.50 -0.43 -4.36
N GLY A 156 -13.05 -1.66 -4.57
CA GLY A 156 -13.72 -2.62 -5.44
C GLY A 156 -13.56 -2.39 -6.95
N LYS A 157 -12.75 -1.42 -7.41
CA LYS A 157 -12.54 -1.19 -8.84
C LYS A 157 -11.78 -2.32 -9.53
N VAL A 158 -10.77 -2.85 -8.90
CA VAL A 158 -9.87 -3.86 -9.48
C VAL A 158 -9.88 -5.13 -8.64
N VAL A 159 -9.74 -4.98 -7.33
CA VAL A 159 -9.72 -6.09 -6.38
C VAL A 159 -10.91 -5.96 -5.44
N VAL A 160 -11.46 -7.09 -5.00
CA VAL A 160 -12.50 -7.09 -3.97
C VAL A 160 -11.82 -7.11 -2.61
N PRO A 161 -11.84 -6.01 -1.84
CA PRO A 161 -11.20 -5.98 -0.53
C PRO A 161 -12.01 -6.79 0.50
N SER A 162 -11.30 -7.45 1.43
CA SER A 162 -11.91 -8.06 2.62
C SER A 162 -12.35 -7.01 3.63
N ALA A 163 -11.63 -5.88 3.66
CA ALA A 163 -11.96 -4.73 4.49
C ALA A 163 -11.55 -3.42 3.79
N THR A 164 -12.29 -2.35 4.06
CA THR A 164 -12.00 -1.01 3.54
C THR A 164 -11.84 -0.02 4.69
N VAL A 165 -10.88 0.90 4.54
CA VAL A 165 -10.67 2.03 5.46
C VAL A 165 -10.62 3.30 4.63
N HIS A 166 -11.63 4.15 4.78
CA HIS A 166 -11.67 5.43 4.09
C HIS A 166 -10.88 6.47 4.89
N ALA A 167 -9.61 6.69 4.55
CA ALA A 167 -8.74 7.64 5.25
C ALA A 167 -7.67 8.21 4.31
N GLY A 168 -7.21 9.42 4.61
CA GLY A 168 -6.07 10.02 3.93
C GLY A 168 -4.75 9.29 4.26
N PRO A 169 -3.77 9.29 3.34
CA PRO A 169 -2.57 8.48 3.49
C PRO A 169 -1.74 8.86 4.74
N ASN A 170 -1.55 10.15 4.99
CA ASN A 170 -0.73 10.59 6.11
C ASN A 170 -1.44 10.35 7.46
N ALA A 171 -2.74 10.61 7.51
CA ALA A 171 -3.55 10.34 8.68
C ALA A 171 -3.59 8.85 9.01
N ALA A 172 -3.82 8.00 7.99
CA ALA A 172 -3.83 6.55 8.16
C ALA A 172 -2.47 6.03 8.63
N ALA A 173 -1.36 6.45 8.02
CA ALA A 173 -0.03 6.02 8.42
C ALA A 173 0.28 6.37 9.89
N ARG A 174 -0.06 7.59 10.34
CA ARG A 174 0.13 8.00 11.74
C ARG A 174 -0.71 7.15 12.71
N VAL A 175 -2.00 7.05 12.45
CA VAL A 175 -2.93 6.34 13.35
C VAL A 175 -2.59 4.84 13.43
N LEU A 176 -2.24 4.23 12.30
CA LEU A 176 -1.87 2.82 12.24
C LEU A 176 -0.51 2.55 12.91
N ALA A 177 0.47 3.46 12.77
CA ALA A 177 1.76 3.34 13.46
C ALA A 177 1.61 3.37 14.99
N ASP A 178 0.71 4.22 15.49
CA ASP A 178 0.46 4.37 16.93
C ASP A 178 -0.55 3.34 17.48
N GLY A 179 -1.19 2.58 16.60
CA GLY A 179 -2.32 1.71 16.90
C GLY A 179 -2.00 0.32 17.47
N ALA A 180 -0.73 -0.01 17.76
CA ALA A 180 -0.31 -1.32 18.24
C ALA A 180 -0.95 -2.49 17.46
N LEU A 181 -0.79 -2.48 16.14
CA LEU A 181 -1.46 -3.43 15.24
C LEU A 181 -0.96 -4.86 15.37
N ALA A 182 0.34 -5.04 15.69
CA ALA A 182 0.98 -6.34 15.82
C ALA A 182 2.29 -6.24 16.62
N ASP A 183 2.83 -7.38 17.02
CA ASP A 183 4.18 -7.50 17.55
C ASP A 183 5.19 -7.48 16.39
N GLY A 184 6.12 -6.52 16.38
CA GLY A 184 7.12 -6.33 15.33
C GLY A 184 8.03 -7.53 15.07
N GLY A 185 8.12 -8.49 15.98
CA GLY A 185 8.87 -9.73 15.82
C GLY A 185 8.12 -10.88 15.12
N ARG A 186 6.80 -10.80 15.07
CA ARG A 186 5.93 -11.93 14.63
C ARG A 186 6.25 -12.42 13.22
N TRP A 187 6.55 -11.52 12.30
CA TRP A 187 6.81 -11.85 10.89
C TRP A 187 8.27 -11.68 10.46
N ALA A 188 9.20 -11.64 11.43
CA ALA A 188 10.63 -11.44 11.16
C ALA A 188 11.21 -12.48 10.17
N GLY A 189 10.82 -13.74 10.31
CA GLY A 189 11.23 -14.82 9.39
C GLY A 189 10.69 -14.59 7.97
N TRP A 190 9.41 -14.27 7.84
CA TRP A 190 8.78 -13.96 6.57
C TRP A 190 9.45 -12.75 5.88
N ARG A 191 9.68 -11.67 6.61
CA ARG A 191 10.38 -10.48 6.09
C ARG A 191 11.81 -10.81 5.65
N ALA A 192 12.57 -11.53 6.46
CA ALA A 192 13.95 -11.89 6.12
C ALA A 192 14.04 -12.74 4.84
N GLU A 193 13.13 -13.70 4.66
CA GLU A 193 13.02 -14.50 3.43
C GLU A 193 12.75 -13.63 2.20
N ARG A 194 11.91 -12.60 2.33
CA ARG A 194 11.51 -11.73 1.20
C ARG A 194 12.57 -10.72 0.80
N ARG A 195 13.45 -10.32 1.72
CA ARG A 195 14.56 -9.42 1.43
C ARG A 195 15.76 -10.13 0.81
N ALA A 196 15.97 -11.39 1.15
CA ALA A 196 17.12 -12.17 0.67
C ALA A 196 16.95 -12.70 -0.77
N ALA A 197 15.74 -12.63 -1.31
CA ALA A 197 15.41 -13.10 -2.66
C ALA A 197 15.44 -11.95 -3.67
#